data_41d8ae2e63c7bcb09dfed8ffcc51e728
#
_entry.id   41d8ae2e63c7bcb09dfed8ffcc51e728
#
_cell.length_a   1.000
_cell.length_b   1.000
_cell.length_c   1.000
_cell.angle_alpha   90.00
_cell.angle_beta   90.00
_cell.angle_gamma   90.00
#
_symmetry.space_group_name_H-M   'P 1'
#
loop_
_entity.id
_entity.type
_entity.pdbx_description
1 polymer ?
#
loop_
_entity_poly.entity_id
_entity_poly.type
_entity_poly.pdbx_seq_one_letter_code
_entity_poly.pdbx_strand_id
1 'polypeptide(L)'
;RGQLGSDRIKWLRWMLETNAGPWIASPVTRNRLVNEPVATLQDRDPNRTDILHEYFVAPDRFAEFVQACRDIIPSSYQELLNITLRYVATDKESVLRYAPQPRIAAVMLFSQEMSTRAELDMQRMTQALIERVLDIGGSYYLPYRPHATQDQFQRAYPMAETFVNSKRRIDPDLVFRNRMWDRYLAEI
;
A
#
# COMPACT_ATOMS: atom_id res chain seq x y z
N ARG A 1 -15.03 2.16 -12.06
CA ARG A 1 -14.48 3.50 -12.36
C ARG A 1 -15.54 4.60 -12.52
N GLY A 2 -16.74 4.33 -13.07
CA GLY A 2 -17.81 5.34 -13.17
C GLY A 2 -18.27 6.01 -11.86
N GLN A 3 -17.71 5.58 -10.73
CA GLN A 3 -17.97 6.15 -9.39
C GLN A 3 -16.82 7.05 -8.89
N LEU A 4 -15.70 7.09 -9.62
CA LEU A 4 -14.56 7.90 -9.23
C LEU A 4 -14.92 9.37 -9.20
N GLY A 5 -14.50 10.07 -8.16
CA GLY A 5 -14.81 11.49 -7.97
C GLY A 5 -16.23 11.81 -7.48
N SER A 6 -17.10 10.81 -7.22
CA SER A 6 -18.46 11.06 -6.75
C SER A 6 -18.84 10.24 -5.51
N ASP A 7 -18.75 10.86 -4.34
CA ASP A 7 -19.12 10.22 -3.06
C ASP A 7 -20.61 9.88 -2.99
N ARG A 8 -21.47 10.65 -3.69
CA ARG A 8 -22.91 10.35 -3.78
C ARG A 8 -23.16 9.03 -4.49
N ILE A 9 -22.45 8.76 -5.60
CA ILE A 9 -22.60 7.51 -6.36
C ILE A 9 -22.00 6.35 -5.57
N LYS A 10 -20.87 6.54 -4.88
CA LYS A 10 -20.26 5.55 -3.98
C LYS A 10 -21.22 5.16 -2.85
N TRP A 11 -21.82 6.16 -2.21
CA TRP A 11 -22.81 5.97 -1.14
C TRP A 11 -24.08 5.26 -1.64
N LEU A 12 -24.63 5.67 -2.78
CA LEU A 12 -25.82 5.03 -3.37
C LEU A 12 -25.55 3.57 -3.70
N ARG A 13 -24.40 3.26 -4.28
CA ARG A 13 -24.00 1.89 -4.56
C ARG A 13 -23.88 1.08 -3.27
N TRP A 14 -23.19 1.61 -2.27
CA TRP A 14 -23.05 0.95 -0.97
C TRP A 14 -24.41 0.66 -0.34
N MET A 15 -25.32 1.62 -0.36
CA MET A 15 -26.67 1.46 0.16
C MET A 15 -27.46 0.37 -0.59
N LEU A 16 -27.37 0.34 -1.92
CA LEU A 16 -28.00 -0.70 -2.73
C LEU A 16 -27.40 -2.09 -2.47
N GLU A 17 -26.07 -2.19 -2.41
CA GLU A 17 -25.39 -3.47 -2.18
C GLU A 17 -25.65 -4.02 -0.77
N THR A 18 -25.73 -3.17 0.24
CA THR A 18 -25.93 -3.61 1.63
C THR A 18 -27.40 -3.86 2.00
N ASN A 19 -28.35 -3.12 1.43
CA ASN A 19 -29.75 -3.25 1.79
C ASN A 19 -30.56 -4.09 0.79
N ALA A 20 -30.37 -3.90 -0.50
CA ALA A 20 -31.10 -4.62 -1.56
C ALA A 20 -30.33 -5.84 -2.09
N GLY A 21 -28.99 -5.77 -2.12
CA GLY A 21 -28.14 -6.83 -2.64
C GLY A 21 -28.40 -8.21 -2.04
N PRO A 22 -28.52 -8.37 -0.71
CA PRO A 22 -28.81 -9.67 -0.10
C PRO A 22 -30.12 -10.33 -0.56
N TRP A 23 -31.09 -9.54 -1.03
CA TRP A 23 -32.39 -10.02 -1.48
C TRP A 23 -32.43 -10.33 -2.98
N ILE A 24 -31.54 -9.74 -3.76
CA ILE A 24 -31.52 -9.80 -5.23
C ILE A 24 -30.38 -10.66 -5.76
N ALA A 25 -29.30 -10.79 -4.98
CA ALA A 25 -28.09 -11.49 -5.40
C ALA A 25 -28.32 -13.00 -5.52
N SER A 26 -28.06 -13.54 -6.69
CA SER A 26 -27.99 -14.99 -6.89
C SER A 26 -26.74 -15.55 -6.20
N PRO A 27 -26.80 -16.80 -5.68
CA PRO A 27 -25.60 -17.48 -5.17
C PRO A 27 -24.49 -17.50 -6.22
N VAL A 28 -23.30 -17.05 -5.85
CA VAL A 28 -22.13 -17.06 -6.71
C VAL A 28 -21.06 -17.98 -6.15
N THR A 29 -20.30 -18.63 -7.02
CA THR A 29 -19.19 -19.47 -6.58
C THR A 29 -18.06 -18.62 -6.01
N ARG A 30 -17.30 -19.19 -5.07
CA ARG A 30 -16.13 -18.54 -4.47
C ARG A 30 -15.11 -18.13 -5.54
N ASN A 31 -14.90 -18.96 -6.56
CA ASN A 31 -14.00 -18.65 -7.68
C ASN A 31 -14.45 -17.44 -8.48
N ARG A 32 -15.77 -17.22 -8.64
CA ARG A 32 -16.27 -16.05 -9.33
C ARG A 32 -16.02 -14.76 -8.56
N LEU A 33 -16.09 -14.80 -7.21
CA LEU A 33 -15.82 -13.63 -6.37
C LEU A 33 -14.34 -13.22 -6.40
N VAL A 34 -13.41 -14.17 -6.56
CA VAL A 34 -11.96 -13.89 -6.59
C VAL A 34 -11.41 -13.69 -8.01
N ASN A 35 -12.20 -13.96 -9.05
CA ASN A 35 -11.82 -13.82 -10.46
C ASN A 35 -12.46 -12.57 -11.11
N GLU A 36 -12.31 -11.41 -10.47
CA GLU A 36 -12.70 -10.15 -11.10
C GLU A 36 -11.77 -9.84 -12.28
N PRO A 37 -12.32 -9.54 -13.48
CA PRO A 37 -11.49 -9.18 -14.62
C PRO A 37 -10.68 -7.91 -14.34
N VAL A 38 -9.36 -7.97 -14.51
CA VAL A 38 -8.46 -6.80 -14.35
C VAL A 38 -8.88 -5.63 -15.24
N ALA A 39 -9.50 -5.93 -16.39
CA ALA A 39 -10.02 -4.93 -17.31
C ALA A 39 -11.02 -3.94 -16.68
N THR A 40 -11.73 -4.34 -15.61
CA THR A 40 -12.65 -3.44 -14.88
C THR A 40 -11.92 -2.38 -14.07
N LEU A 41 -10.65 -2.65 -13.70
CA LEU A 41 -9.81 -1.76 -12.91
C LEU A 41 -8.84 -0.93 -13.77
N GLN A 42 -8.61 -1.32 -15.04
CA GLN A 42 -7.71 -0.58 -15.92
C GLN A 42 -8.17 0.85 -16.14
N ASP A 43 -7.27 1.81 -15.89
CA ASP A 43 -7.49 3.19 -16.30
C ASP A 43 -7.16 3.33 -17.78
N ARG A 44 -8.07 3.96 -18.49
CA ARG A 44 -7.88 4.33 -19.90
C ARG A 44 -7.61 5.82 -20.07
N ASP A 45 -7.59 6.57 -18.96
CA ASP A 45 -7.22 7.98 -18.99
C ASP A 45 -5.68 8.10 -19.09
N PRO A 46 -5.14 8.61 -20.19
CA PRO A 46 -3.69 8.73 -20.38
C PRO A 46 -3.03 9.72 -19.40
N ASN A 47 -3.83 10.55 -18.70
CA ASN A 47 -3.34 11.51 -17.71
C ASN A 47 -3.28 10.93 -16.28
N ARG A 48 -3.65 9.66 -16.10
CA ARG A 48 -3.67 9.01 -14.78
C ARG A 48 -2.81 7.74 -14.77
N THR A 49 -2.34 7.38 -13.60
CA THR A 49 -1.61 6.14 -13.36
C THR A 49 -2.11 5.46 -12.10
N ASP A 50 -2.07 4.14 -12.08
CA ASP A 50 -2.41 3.36 -10.89
C ASP A 50 -1.16 3.15 -10.02
N ILE A 51 -1.32 3.33 -8.70
CA ILE A 51 -0.24 3.22 -7.72
C ILE A 51 -0.66 2.23 -6.64
N LEU A 52 0.23 1.30 -6.34
CA LEU A 52 0.07 0.38 -5.23
C LEU A 52 0.81 0.88 -3.99
N HIS A 53 0.12 0.78 -2.86
CA HIS A 53 0.71 0.81 -1.52
C HIS A 53 0.44 -0.50 -0.82
N GLU A 54 1.32 -0.90 0.08
CA GLU A 54 1.07 -2.05 0.93
C GLU A 54 1.63 -1.80 2.32
N TYR A 55 0.78 -2.00 3.34
CA TYR A 55 1.10 -1.79 4.74
C TYR A 55 0.87 -3.08 5.52
N PHE A 56 1.75 -3.37 6.49
CA PHE A 56 1.72 -4.58 7.28
C PHE A 56 1.55 -4.22 8.75
N VAL A 57 0.45 -4.64 9.35
CA VAL A 57 0.13 -4.35 10.75
C VAL A 57 -0.21 -5.63 11.51
N ALA A 58 0.03 -5.63 12.81
CA ALA A 58 -0.37 -6.76 13.65
C ALA A 58 -1.91 -6.89 13.65
N PRO A 59 -2.48 -8.11 13.70
CA PRO A 59 -3.93 -8.30 13.63
C PRO A 59 -4.71 -7.54 14.72
N ASP A 60 -4.18 -7.47 15.93
CA ASP A 60 -4.75 -6.74 17.06
C ASP A 60 -4.68 -5.21 16.93
N ARG A 61 -3.80 -4.71 16.06
CA ARG A 61 -3.66 -3.27 15.76
C ARG A 61 -4.38 -2.83 14.48
N PHE A 62 -5.09 -3.74 13.82
CA PHE A 62 -5.72 -3.46 12.52
C PHE A 62 -6.80 -2.38 12.60
N ALA A 63 -7.55 -2.29 13.70
CA ALA A 63 -8.56 -1.24 13.88
C ALA A 63 -7.93 0.17 13.92
N GLU A 64 -6.75 0.31 14.52
CA GLU A 64 -6.01 1.58 14.57
C GLU A 64 -5.47 1.97 13.19
N PHE A 65 -5.03 0.99 12.39
CA PHE A 65 -4.68 1.22 10.99
C PHE A 65 -5.88 1.71 10.17
N VAL A 66 -7.06 1.10 10.33
CA VAL A 66 -8.27 1.56 9.64
C VAL A 66 -8.63 2.99 10.04
N GLN A 67 -8.47 3.35 11.33
CA GLN A 67 -8.69 4.72 11.77
C GLN A 67 -7.67 5.68 11.14
N ALA A 68 -6.39 5.33 11.09
CA ALA A 68 -5.37 6.13 10.41
C ALA A 68 -5.72 6.37 8.92
N CYS A 69 -6.21 5.34 8.23
CA CYS A 69 -6.67 5.49 6.84
C CYS A 69 -7.85 6.48 6.72
N ARG A 70 -8.81 6.43 7.65
CA ARG A 70 -9.97 7.34 7.68
C ARG A 70 -9.57 8.79 7.94
N ASP A 71 -8.53 9.01 8.74
CA ASP A 71 -8.05 10.34 9.09
C ASP A 71 -7.20 10.96 7.96
N ILE A 72 -6.39 10.14 7.28
CA ILE A 72 -5.36 10.62 6.35
C ILE A 72 -5.85 10.64 4.90
N ILE A 73 -6.46 9.55 4.41
CA ILE A 73 -6.79 9.43 2.99
C ILE A 73 -7.76 10.53 2.51
N PRO A 74 -8.82 10.90 3.26
CA PRO A 74 -9.73 11.96 2.82
C PRO A 74 -9.10 13.37 2.77
N SER A 75 -7.94 13.58 3.40
CA SER A 75 -7.20 14.86 3.33
C SER A 75 -6.35 15.01 2.07
N SER A 76 -6.29 13.97 1.26
CA SER A 76 -5.62 13.87 -0.04
C SER A 76 -6.68 13.89 -1.15
N TYR A 77 -6.31 14.29 -2.35
CA TYR A 77 -7.18 14.18 -3.52
C TYR A 77 -6.86 12.96 -4.38
N GLN A 78 -6.17 11.98 -3.81
CA GLN A 78 -5.91 10.70 -4.46
C GLN A 78 -7.16 9.81 -4.38
N GLU A 79 -7.46 9.10 -5.46
CA GLU A 79 -8.60 8.21 -5.52
C GLU A 79 -8.23 6.80 -5.07
N LEU A 80 -8.73 6.38 -3.91
CA LEU A 80 -8.61 4.99 -3.47
C LEU A 80 -9.61 4.12 -4.25
N LEU A 81 -9.10 3.17 -5.04
CA LEU A 81 -9.90 2.28 -5.88
C LEU A 81 -10.29 0.99 -5.16
N ASN A 82 -9.34 0.38 -4.46
CA ASN A 82 -9.51 -0.92 -3.84
C ASN A 82 -8.55 -1.11 -2.66
N ILE A 83 -8.95 -1.93 -1.70
CA ILE A 83 -8.11 -2.46 -0.64
C ILE A 83 -8.29 -3.97 -0.58
N THR A 84 -7.21 -4.73 -0.76
CA THR A 84 -7.20 -6.17 -0.57
C THR A 84 -6.48 -6.50 0.74
N LEU A 85 -7.12 -7.25 1.62
CA LEU A 85 -6.52 -7.71 2.86
C LEU A 85 -5.97 -9.13 2.69
N ARG A 86 -4.75 -9.36 3.18
CA ARG A 86 -4.07 -10.65 3.14
C ARG A 86 -3.49 -10.99 4.50
N TYR A 87 -3.55 -12.26 4.88
CA TYR A 87 -2.75 -12.76 5.99
C TYR A 87 -1.32 -13.02 5.51
N VAL A 88 -0.34 -12.56 6.29
CA VAL A 88 1.09 -12.77 6.04
C VAL A 88 1.68 -13.47 7.25
N ALA A 89 2.25 -14.65 7.01
CA ALA A 89 2.94 -15.41 8.04
C ALA A 89 4.28 -14.74 8.41
N THR A 90 4.81 -15.13 9.57
CA THR A 90 6.12 -14.65 10.03
C THR A 90 7.22 -14.98 9.04
N ASP A 91 7.97 -13.98 8.61
CA ASP A 91 9.21 -14.12 7.86
C ASP A 91 10.39 -14.24 8.83
N LYS A 92 11.11 -15.36 8.77
CA LYS A 92 12.30 -15.64 9.61
C LYS A 92 13.61 -15.61 8.81
N GLU A 93 13.53 -15.50 7.48
CA GLU A 93 14.67 -15.70 6.59
C GLU A 93 15.18 -14.40 5.98
N SER A 94 14.29 -13.49 5.58
CA SER A 94 14.68 -12.25 4.93
C SER A 94 15.38 -11.27 5.88
N VAL A 95 16.40 -10.58 5.41
CA VAL A 95 17.07 -9.50 6.16
C VAL A 95 16.17 -8.27 6.24
N LEU A 96 15.68 -7.78 5.09
CA LEU A 96 14.73 -6.66 5.02
C LEU A 96 13.29 -7.17 5.14
N ARG A 97 12.97 -7.81 6.28
CA ARG A 97 11.66 -8.41 6.50
C ARG A 97 10.61 -7.37 6.89
N TYR A 98 9.45 -7.41 6.25
CA TYR A 98 8.29 -6.59 6.58
C TYR A 98 7.29 -7.30 7.52
N ALA A 99 7.45 -8.61 7.76
CA ALA A 99 6.59 -9.41 8.61
C ALA A 99 7.41 -10.20 9.66
N PRO A 100 8.08 -9.54 10.66
CA PRO A 100 8.83 -10.23 11.70
C PRO A 100 7.96 -11.07 12.64
N GLN A 101 6.64 -10.88 12.57
CA GLN A 101 5.56 -11.62 13.24
C GLN A 101 4.35 -11.68 12.31
N PRO A 102 3.29 -12.47 12.60
CA PRO A 102 2.10 -12.53 11.75
C PRO A 102 1.52 -11.13 11.51
N ARG A 103 1.13 -10.82 10.27
CA ARG A 103 0.61 -9.52 9.86
C ARG A 103 -0.68 -9.65 9.06
N ILE A 104 -1.48 -8.60 9.08
CA ILE A 104 -2.45 -8.31 8.04
C ILE A 104 -1.78 -7.32 7.08
N ALA A 105 -1.68 -7.69 5.81
CA ALA A 105 -1.28 -6.82 4.75
C ALA A 105 -2.51 -6.14 4.16
N ALA A 106 -2.47 -4.82 4.04
CA ALA A 106 -3.46 -4.01 3.32
C ALA A 106 -2.83 -3.52 2.01
N VAL A 107 -3.18 -4.20 0.91
CA VAL A 107 -2.76 -3.81 -0.45
C VAL A 107 -3.77 -2.82 -0.98
N MET A 108 -3.35 -1.59 -1.17
CA MET A 108 -4.20 -0.46 -1.54
C MET A 108 -3.85 0.00 -2.96
N LEU A 109 -4.87 0.08 -3.80
CA LEU A 109 -4.75 0.58 -5.17
C LEU A 109 -5.31 2.00 -5.24
N PHE A 110 -4.48 2.94 -5.65
CA PHE A 110 -4.87 4.33 -5.87
C PHE A 110 -4.80 4.67 -7.36
N SER A 111 -5.65 5.58 -7.82
CA SER A 111 -5.52 6.25 -9.10
C SER A 111 -5.00 7.66 -8.87
N GLN A 112 -3.89 8.02 -9.51
CA GLN A 112 -3.20 9.30 -9.38
C GLN A 112 -3.18 10.02 -10.73
N GLU A 113 -3.44 11.32 -10.73
CA GLU A 113 -3.17 12.19 -11.87
C GLU A 113 -1.66 12.30 -12.10
N MET A 114 -1.21 12.27 -13.36
CA MET A 114 0.21 12.41 -13.74
C MET A 114 0.63 13.88 -13.77
N SER A 115 0.63 14.52 -12.59
CA SER A 115 1.09 15.88 -12.40
C SER A 115 2.05 15.98 -11.21
N THR A 116 2.94 16.96 -11.21
CA THR A 116 3.86 17.22 -10.08
C THR A 116 3.09 17.48 -8.79
N ARG A 117 1.96 18.17 -8.87
CA ARG A 117 1.09 18.44 -7.73
C ARG A 117 0.52 17.16 -7.13
N ALA A 118 0.04 16.25 -7.98
CA ALA A 118 -0.51 14.97 -7.53
C ALA A 118 0.56 14.06 -6.92
N GLU A 119 1.79 14.08 -7.48
CA GLU A 119 2.92 13.33 -6.93
C GLU A 119 3.32 13.85 -5.53
N LEU A 120 3.39 15.15 -5.33
CA LEU A 120 3.69 15.75 -4.02
C LEU A 120 2.61 15.43 -2.98
N ASP A 121 1.33 15.45 -3.37
CA ASP A 121 0.24 15.08 -2.48
C ASP A 121 0.27 13.57 -2.16
N MET A 122 0.52 12.70 -3.13
CA MET A 122 0.71 11.27 -2.93
C MET A 122 1.87 11.01 -1.96
N GLN A 123 3.01 11.67 -2.14
CA GLN A 123 4.16 11.55 -1.25
C GLN A 123 3.80 11.95 0.19
N ARG A 124 3.11 13.09 0.36
CA ARG A 124 2.65 13.57 1.68
C ARG A 124 1.71 12.56 2.35
N MET A 125 0.72 12.07 1.63
CA MET A 125 -0.22 11.06 2.12
C MET A 125 0.49 9.77 2.50
N THR A 126 1.41 9.29 1.64
CA THR A 126 2.19 8.07 1.88
C THR A 126 3.04 8.19 3.15
N GLN A 127 3.74 9.32 3.32
CA GLN A 127 4.56 9.56 4.53
C GLN A 127 3.72 9.59 5.79
N ALA A 128 2.54 10.24 5.75
CA ALA A 128 1.63 10.27 6.88
C ALA A 128 1.08 8.88 7.23
N LEU A 129 0.73 8.06 6.24
CA LEU A 129 0.30 6.67 6.47
C LEU A 129 1.43 5.81 7.03
N ILE A 130 2.65 5.91 6.48
CA ILE A 130 3.83 5.19 6.98
C ILE A 130 4.08 5.56 8.44
N GLU A 131 4.04 6.84 8.80
CA GLU A 131 4.25 7.28 10.18
C GLU A 131 3.27 6.62 11.15
N ARG A 132 1.98 6.67 10.84
CA ARG A 132 0.95 6.03 11.67
C ARG A 132 1.10 4.51 11.75
N VAL A 133 1.53 3.88 10.67
CA VAL A 133 1.80 2.44 10.64
C VAL A 133 3.00 2.09 11.53
N LEU A 134 4.07 2.89 11.49
CA LEU A 134 5.24 2.71 12.36
C LEU A 134 4.91 2.92 13.84
N ASP A 135 4.08 3.91 14.18
CA ASP A 135 3.62 4.18 15.55
C ASP A 135 2.90 2.98 16.18
N ILE A 136 2.22 2.17 15.37
CA ILE A 136 1.55 0.94 15.81
C ILE A 136 2.39 -0.32 15.60
N GLY A 137 3.71 -0.18 15.39
CA GLY A 137 4.64 -1.28 15.21
C GLY A 137 4.49 -2.04 13.90
N GLY A 138 3.95 -1.41 12.87
CA GLY A 138 3.81 -1.94 11.52
C GLY A 138 5.01 -1.65 10.62
N SER A 139 4.87 -1.97 9.34
CA SER A 139 5.84 -1.73 8.28
C SER A 139 5.14 -1.49 6.95
N TYR A 140 5.88 -1.17 5.92
CA TYR A 140 5.37 -0.96 4.56
C TYR A 140 6.21 -1.72 3.53
N TYR A 141 5.71 -1.87 2.29
CA TYR A 141 6.41 -2.60 1.24
C TYR A 141 7.37 -1.72 0.45
N LEU A 142 8.67 -2.03 0.50
CA LEU A 142 9.76 -1.27 -0.10
C LEU A 142 9.75 -1.13 -1.62
N PRO A 143 9.38 -2.17 -2.42
CA PRO A 143 9.54 -2.14 -3.88
C PRO A 143 8.68 -1.13 -4.63
N TYR A 144 7.69 -0.52 -3.98
CA TYR A 144 6.87 0.50 -4.61
C TYR A 144 7.58 1.85 -4.69
N ARG A 145 6.88 2.98 -4.71
CA ARG A 145 7.53 4.29 -4.81
C ARG A 145 8.32 4.64 -3.55
N PRO A 146 9.55 5.18 -3.67
CA PRO A 146 10.39 5.52 -2.54
C PRO A 146 9.97 6.85 -1.89
N HIS A 147 8.73 6.91 -1.39
CA HIS A 147 8.14 8.09 -0.75
C HIS A 147 8.50 8.25 0.72
N ALA A 148 8.88 7.16 1.40
CA ALA A 148 9.30 7.20 2.80
C ALA A 148 10.48 8.17 3.01
N THR A 149 10.57 8.75 4.20
CA THR A 149 11.78 9.45 4.62
C THR A 149 12.86 8.45 5.02
N GLN A 150 14.11 8.90 5.16
CA GLN A 150 15.22 8.06 5.62
C GLN A 150 14.96 7.52 7.04
N ASP A 151 14.44 8.36 7.94
CA ASP A 151 14.04 7.95 9.29
C ASP A 151 12.97 6.87 9.28
N GLN A 152 11.91 7.07 8.50
CA GLN A 152 10.84 6.07 8.36
C GLN A 152 11.35 4.74 7.82
N PHE A 153 12.27 4.78 6.87
CA PHE A 153 12.91 3.58 6.35
C PHE A 153 13.71 2.84 7.44
N GLN A 154 14.56 3.54 8.19
CA GLN A 154 15.38 2.94 9.24
C GLN A 154 14.53 2.33 10.37
N ARG A 155 13.46 3.00 10.76
CA ARG A 155 12.50 2.49 11.76
C ARG A 155 11.76 1.25 11.27
N ALA A 156 11.36 1.22 9.99
CA ALA A 156 10.66 0.09 9.39
C ALA A 156 11.57 -1.14 9.19
N TYR A 157 12.86 -0.90 8.90
CA TYR A 157 13.82 -1.94 8.51
C TYR A 157 15.11 -1.85 9.33
N PRO A 158 15.08 -2.22 10.61
CA PRO A 158 16.23 -2.06 11.53
C PRO A 158 17.45 -2.89 11.14
N MET A 159 17.29 -3.89 10.26
CA MET A 159 18.39 -4.72 9.74
C MET A 159 19.02 -4.18 8.44
N ALA A 160 18.73 -2.93 8.07
CA ALA A 160 19.24 -2.32 6.83
C ALA A 160 20.77 -2.33 6.74
N GLU A 161 21.48 -2.05 7.83
CA GLU A 161 22.95 -2.12 7.89
C GLU A 161 23.47 -3.54 7.60
N THR A 162 22.86 -4.56 8.17
CA THR A 162 23.20 -5.97 7.89
C THR A 162 23.02 -6.29 6.41
N PHE A 163 21.96 -5.79 5.79
CA PHE A 163 21.72 -5.95 4.36
C PHE A 163 22.80 -5.25 3.53
N VAL A 164 23.15 -4.00 3.86
CA VAL A 164 24.20 -3.23 3.16
C VAL A 164 25.54 -3.93 3.23
N ASN A 165 25.94 -4.40 4.43
CA ASN A 165 27.20 -5.12 4.62
C ASN A 165 27.23 -6.42 3.81
N SER A 166 26.14 -7.16 3.76
CA SER A 166 26.02 -8.37 2.93
C SER A 166 26.10 -8.04 1.44
N LYS A 167 25.41 -7.00 1.00
CA LYS A 167 25.41 -6.53 -0.39
C LYS A 167 26.81 -6.11 -0.83
N ARG A 168 27.51 -5.28 -0.05
CA ARG A 168 28.87 -4.82 -0.38
C ARG A 168 29.89 -5.96 -0.45
N ARG A 169 29.69 -7.02 0.35
CA ARG A 169 30.56 -8.21 0.31
C ARG A 169 30.37 -9.02 -0.98
N ILE A 170 29.13 -9.13 -1.49
CA ILE A 170 28.79 -9.96 -2.65
C ILE A 170 28.95 -9.18 -3.96
N ASP A 171 28.68 -7.89 -3.94
CA ASP A 171 28.71 -6.98 -5.09
C ASP A 171 29.44 -5.67 -4.69
N PRO A 172 30.79 -5.76 -4.52
CA PRO A 172 31.61 -4.61 -4.04
C PRO A 172 31.58 -3.44 -5.01
N ASP A 173 31.48 -3.69 -6.31
CA ASP A 173 31.45 -2.68 -7.37
C ASP A 173 30.04 -2.11 -7.60
N LEU A 174 29.03 -2.56 -6.83
CA LEU A 174 27.63 -2.13 -6.91
C LEU A 174 27.06 -2.17 -8.34
N VAL A 175 27.38 -3.26 -9.08
CA VAL A 175 26.89 -3.48 -10.44
C VAL A 175 25.35 -3.59 -10.47
N PHE A 176 24.78 -4.24 -9.45
CA PHE A 176 23.32 -4.37 -9.29
C PHE A 176 22.80 -3.28 -8.33
N ARG A 177 22.34 -2.17 -8.90
CA ARG A 177 21.73 -1.04 -8.19
C ARG A 177 20.33 -0.76 -8.65
N ASN A 178 19.53 -0.14 -7.77
CA ASN A 178 18.21 0.37 -8.09
C ASN A 178 17.91 1.63 -7.26
N ARG A 179 16.78 2.31 -7.55
CA ARG A 179 16.39 3.54 -6.86
C ARG A 179 16.20 3.37 -5.35
N MET A 180 15.80 2.19 -4.87
CA MET A 180 15.66 1.91 -3.44
C MET A 180 17.03 1.91 -2.78
N TRP A 181 18.06 1.28 -3.38
CA TRP A 181 19.42 1.32 -2.92
C TRP A 181 19.93 2.76 -2.83
N ASP A 182 19.81 3.50 -3.93
CA ASP A 182 20.32 4.88 -4.02
C ASP A 182 19.64 5.82 -3.03
N ARG A 183 18.37 5.58 -2.74
CA ARG A 183 17.56 6.44 -1.85
C ARG A 183 17.77 6.17 -0.37
N TYR A 184 17.91 4.90 0.03
CA TYR A 184 17.83 4.52 1.44
C TYR A 184 19.07 3.83 1.99
N LEU A 185 19.89 3.20 1.15
CA LEU A 185 20.92 2.26 1.57
C LEU A 185 22.35 2.70 1.23
N ALA A 186 22.51 3.57 0.25
CA ALA A 186 23.84 3.95 -0.26
C ALA A 186 24.70 4.69 0.79
N GLU A 187 24.07 5.40 1.71
CA GLU A 187 24.71 6.22 2.75
C GLU A 187 24.76 5.52 4.13
N ILE A 188 24.32 4.26 4.22
CA ILE A 188 24.46 3.39 5.40
C ILE A 188 25.85 2.64 5.39
#